data_2a46a947c250ac908d9a20aa2a0f342c
#
_entry.id   2a46a947c250ac908d9a20aa2a0f342c
#
_cell.length_a   1.000
_cell.length_b   1.000
_cell.length_c   1.000
_cell.angle_alpha   90.00
_cell.angle_beta   90.00
_cell.angle_gamma   90.00
#
_symmetry.space_group_name_H-M   'P 1'
#
loop_
_entity.id
_entity.type
_entity.pdbx_description
1 polymer ?
#
loop_
_entity_poly.entity_id
_entity_poly.type
_entity_poly.pdbx_seq_one_letter_code
_entity_poly.pdbx_strand_id
1 'polypeptide(L)'
;MTVENFNKTKIKICGLRRREDILAVNEAKPDYCGFIIEFPKSIRSVTADEIRELVNDLSPDIQPVGVFVNAPMELVKALMDEGTLAMAQLHGQENESYITELKAHTDKPVIKAFSIKTADDMENALQSPADYILLDQGSGGTGKTFDWSLIPKFQDVEIRTVRQ
;
A
#
# COMPACT_ATOMS: atom_id res chain seq x y z
N MET A 1 -24.58 -13.86 20.25
CA MET A 1 -24.03 -12.76 19.44
C MET A 1 -22.55 -12.64 19.77
N THR A 2 -21.71 -13.18 18.93
CA THR A 2 -20.26 -13.04 19.03
C THR A 2 -19.91 -11.64 18.62
N VAL A 3 -19.36 -10.86 19.56
CA VAL A 3 -18.72 -9.57 19.27
C VAL A 3 -17.53 -9.89 18.40
N GLU A 4 -17.65 -9.69 17.08
CA GLU A 4 -16.51 -9.77 16.18
C GLU A 4 -15.47 -8.77 16.65
N ASN A 5 -14.23 -9.24 16.75
CA ASN A 5 -13.05 -8.50 17.18
C ASN A 5 -12.77 -7.33 16.22
N PHE A 6 -13.50 -6.25 16.34
CA PHE A 6 -13.09 -4.94 15.81
C PHE A 6 -11.89 -4.47 16.63
N ASN A 7 -10.75 -4.28 15.99
CA ASN A 7 -9.56 -3.56 16.47
C ASN A 7 -8.32 -4.36 16.86
N LYS A 8 -7.87 -5.25 15.96
CA LYS A 8 -6.42 -5.46 15.93
C LYS A 8 -5.81 -4.50 14.90
N THR A 9 -4.98 -3.56 15.34
CA THR A 9 -4.20 -2.71 14.44
C THR A 9 -3.39 -3.58 13.49
N LYS A 10 -3.53 -3.36 12.18
CA LYS A 10 -2.74 -4.02 11.16
C LYS A 10 -1.41 -3.30 10.96
N ILE A 11 -0.33 -4.06 10.80
CA ILE A 11 1.02 -3.52 10.65
C ILE A 11 1.53 -3.86 9.25
N LYS A 12 2.06 -2.84 8.58
CA LYS A 12 2.77 -2.99 7.30
C LYS A 12 4.21 -2.49 7.43
N ILE A 13 5.18 -3.34 7.09
CA ILE A 13 6.59 -2.97 6.96
C ILE A 13 6.90 -2.78 5.48
N CYS A 14 7.42 -1.61 5.09
CA CYS A 14 7.55 -1.21 3.69
C CYS A 14 8.98 -0.92 3.28
N GLY A 15 9.29 -1.20 1.99
CA GLY A 15 10.58 -0.92 1.39
C GLY A 15 11.59 -2.06 1.50
N LEU A 16 11.09 -3.30 1.54
CA LEU A 16 11.90 -4.51 1.50
C LEU A 16 12.50 -4.68 0.11
N ARG A 17 13.75 -5.17 0.04
CA ARG A 17 14.44 -5.37 -1.24
C ARG A 17 15.45 -6.52 -1.25
N ARG A 18 15.76 -7.09 -0.09
CA ARG A 18 16.79 -8.12 0.04
C ARG A 18 16.23 -9.33 0.76
N ARG A 19 16.88 -10.47 0.57
CA ARG A 19 16.52 -11.70 1.27
C ARG A 19 16.60 -11.56 2.79
N GLU A 20 17.57 -10.81 3.31
CA GLU A 20 17.69 -10.54 4.75
C GLU A 20 16.47 -9.78 5.29
N ASP A 21 15.90 -8.88 4.47
CA ASP A 21 14.68 -8.15 4.83
C ASP A 21 13.48 -9.12 4.94
N ILE A 22 13.41 -10.15 4.07
CA ILE A 22 12.38 -11.19 4.12
C ILE A 22 12.53 -12.05 5.37
N LEU A 23 13.75 -12.45 5.73
CA LEU A 23 14.00 -13.20 6.96
C LEU A 23 13.56 -12.40 8.20
N ALA A 24 13.88 -11.10 8.23
CA ALA A 24 13.51 -10.22 9.35
C ALA A 24 11.98 -10.05 9.47
N VAL A 25 11.24 -9.87 8.36
CA VAL A 25 9.78 -9.73 8.42
C VAL A 25 9.10 -11.06 8.74
N ASN A 26 9.64 -12.20 8.30
CA ASN A 26 9.14 -13.51 8.68
C ASN A 26 9.24 -13.75 10.20
N GLU A 27 10.29 -13.23 10.85
CA GLU A 27 10.44 -13.25 12.30
C GLU A 27 9.49 -12.26 12.98
N ALA A 28 9.40 -11.03 12.46
CA ALA A 28 8.56 -9.95 13.02
C ALA A 28 7.05 -10.18 12.84
N LYS A 29 6.65 -10.97 11.85
CA LYS A 29 5.25 -11.33 11.53
C LYS A 29 4.30 -10.14 11.44
N PRO A 30 4.58 -9.11 10.62
CA PRO A 30 3.60 -8.08 10.31
C PRO A 30 2.44 -8.67 9.50
N ASP A 31 1.32 -7.96 9.42
CA ASP A 31 0.19 -8.37 8.57
C ASP A 31 0.53 -8.19 7.07
N TYR A 32 1.31 -7.13 6.75
CA TYR A 32 1.68 -6.79 5.38
C TYR A 32 3.16 -6.45 5.27
N CYS A 33 3.72 -6.71 4.09
CA CYS A 33 5.03 -6.20 3.70
C CYS A 33 4.97 -5.50 2.34
N GLY A 34 5.72 -4.41 2.16
CA GLY A 34 5.67 -3.56 0.97
C GLY A 34 6.98 -3.57 0.18
N PHE A 35 6.86 -3.60 -1.14
CA PHE A 35 7.95 -3.58 -2.11
C PHE A 35 7.73 -2.44 -3.10
N ILE A 36 8.71 -1.55 -3.24
CA ILE A 36 8.66 -0.46 -4.22
C ILE A 36 9.13 -1.05 -5.57
N ILE A 37 8.23 -1.11 -6.55
CA ILE A 37 8.46 -1.86 -7.77
C ILE A 37 8.71 -0.92 -8.96
N GLU A 38 9.79 -1.20 -9.72
CA GLU A 38 10.16 -0.49 -10.96
C GLU A 38 10.18 1.05 -10.80
N PHE A 39 10.68 1.54 -9.66
CA PHE A 39 10.83 2.97 -9.40
C PHE A 39 12.29 3.33 -9.08
N PRO A 40 13.18 3.48 -10.08
CA PRO A 40 14.62 3.66 -9.91
C PRO A 40 15.04 4.89 -9.10
N LYS A 41 14.15 5.87 -8.91
CA LYS A 41 14.40 7.02 -8.03
C LYS A 41 14.46 6.64 -6.56
N SER A 42 13.92 5.50 -6.16
CA SER A 42 14.00 4.97 -4.81
C SER A 42 15.19 4.01 -4.70
N ILE A 43 16.04 4.22 -3.70
CA ILE A 43 17.12 3.28 -3.36
C ILE A 43 16.61 1.91 -2.88
N ARG A 44 15.30 1.82 -2.59
CA ARG A 44 14.61 0.60 -2.16
C ARG A 44 13.79 -0.05 -3.27
N SER A 45 13.96 0.42 -4.51
CA SER A 45 13.28 -0.17 -5.65
C SER A 45 13.77 -1.59 -5.92
N VAL A 46 12.84 -2.47 -6.28
CA VAL A 46 13.09 -3.81 -6.83
C VAL A 46 12.47 -3.92 -8.21
N THR A 47 13.02 -4.80 -9.03
CA THR A 47 12.43 -5.14 -10.33
C THR A 47 11.28 -6.13 -10.18
N ALA A 48 10.50 -6.31 -11.25
CA ALA A 48 9.43 -7.30 -11.30
C ALA A 48 9.97 -8.73 -11.11
N ASP A 49 11.18 -9.02 -11.57
CA ASP A 49 11.80 -10.34 -11.41
C ASP A 49 12.29 -10.54 -9.97
N GLU A 50 12.93 -9.53 -9.39
CA GLU A 50 13.38 -9.60 -7.99
C GLU A 50 12.22 -9.80 -7.01
N ILE A 51 11.06 -9.13 -7.21
CA ILE A 51 9.90 -9.34 -6.33
C ILE A 51 9.36 -10.75 -6.42
N ARG A 52 9.32 -11.36 -7.61
CA ARG A 52 8.89 -12.76 -7.78
C ARG A 52 9.77 -13.73 -6.99
N GLU A 53 11.09 -13.49 -6.97
CA GLU A 53 12.03 -14.29 -6.19
C GLU A 53 11.85 -14.07 -4.67
N LEU A 54 11.75 -12.80 -4.24
CA LEU A 54 11.66 -12.46 -2.82
C LEU A 54 10.40 -13.03 -2.16
N VAL A 55 9.24 -13.01 -2.84
CA VAL A 55 7.99 -13.52 -2.25
C VAL A 55 7.97 -15.04 -2.09
N ASN A 56 8.82 -15.79 -2.78
CA ASN A 56 8.93 -17.24 -2.61
C ASN A 56 9.41 -17.63 -1.20
N ASP A 57 10.22 -16.78 -0.58
CA ASP A 57 10.76 -16.98 0.78
C ASP A 57 9.87 -16.31 1.86
N LEU A 58 8.80 -15.61 1.46
CA LEU A 58 7.90 -14.91 2.39
C LEU A 58 6.94 -15.89 3.07
N SER A 59 6.74 -15.72 4.38
CA SER A 59 5.74 -16.48 5.12
C SER A 59 4.32 -16.28 4.51
N PRO A 60 3.54 -17.35 4.31
CA PRO A 60 2.20 -17.26 3.71
C PRO A 60 1.20 -16.43 4.54
N ASP A 61 1.49 -16.21 5.82
CA ASP A 61 0.67 -15.38 6.71
C ASP A 61 0.88 -13.86 6.49
N ILE A 62 1.93 -13.47 5.75
CA ILE A 62 2.27 -12.07 5.48
C ILE A 62 1.82 -11.70 4.06
N GLN A 63 1.00 -10.66 3.93
CA GLN A 63 0.46 -10.26 2.63
C GLN A 63 1.44 -9.32 1.89
N PRO A 64 1.94 -9.69 0.70
CA PRO A 64 2.82 -8.83 -0.09
C PRO A 64 2.06 -7.72 -0.79
N VAL A 65 2.51 -6.48 -0.63
CA VAL A 65 1.93 -5.26 -1.21
C VAL A 65 2.92 -4.64 -2.18
N GLY A 66 2.55 -4.51 -3.46
CA GLY A 66 3.34 -3.78 -4.43
C GLY A 66 3.07 -2.28 -4.33
N VAL A 67 4.13 -1.48 -4.19
CA VAL A 67 4.05 -0.01 -4.19
C VAL A 67 4.49 0.49 -5.55
N PHE A 68 3.60 1.17 -6.25
CA PHE A 68 3.76 1.66 -7.60
C PHE A 68 3.69 3.18 -7.65
N VAL A 69 4.51 3.80 -8.48
CA VAL A 69 4.53 5.25 -8.72
C VAL A 69 4.42 5.49 -10.21
N ASN A 70 3.22 5.82 -10.69
CA ASN A 70 2.91 6.01 -12.11
C ASN A 70 3.33 4.84 -12.99
N ALA A 71 3.18 3.62 -12.49
CA ALA A 71 3.55 2.41 -13.23
C ALA A 71 2.57 2.13 -14.37
N PRO A 72 3.03 1.48 -15.46
CA PRO A 72 2.12 0.96 -16.47
C PRO A 72 1.11 -0.02 -15.87
N MET A 73 -0.16 0.11 -16.24
CA MET A 73 -1.25 -0.74 -15.75
C MET A 73 -0.97 -2.24 -15.95
N GLU A 74 -0.39 -2.60 -17.09
CA GLU A 74 -0.08 -3.99 -17.44
C GLU A 74 0.92 -4.63 -16.48
N LEU A 75 1.88 -3.87 -15.96
CA LEU A 75 2.81 -4.36 -14.95
C LEU A 75 2.08 -4.68 -13.63
N VAL A 76 1.20 -3.78 -13.19
CA VAL A 76 0.43 -3.96 -11.95
C VAL A 76 -0.49 -5.17 -12.09
N LYS A 77 -1.22 -5.26 -13.19
CA LYS A 77 -2.11 -6.39 -13.50
C LYS A 77 -1.35 -7.72 -13.49
N ALA A 78 -0.22 -7.79 -14.22
CA ALA A 78 0.56 -9.02 -14.33
C ALA A 78 1.00 -9.55 -12.95
N LEU A 79 1.58 -8.69 -12.08
CA LEU A 79 2.03 -9.08 -10.75
C LEU A 79 0.89 -9.46 -9.81
N MET A 80 -0.30 -8.89 -10.01
CA MET A 80 -1.49 -9.29 -9.25
C MET A 80 -2.07 -10.61 -9.75
N ASP A 81 -2.18 -10.81 -11.06
CA ASP A 81 -2.79 -12.00 -11.67
C ASP A 81 -1.97 -13.26 -11.39
N GLU A 82 -0.65 -13.19 -11.48
CA GLU A 82 0.24 -14.32 -11.19
C GLU A 82 0.34 -14.67 -9.70
N GLY A 83 -0.27 -13.88 -8.81
CA GLY A 83 -0.29 -14.15 -7.37
C GLY A 83 0.94 -13.65 -6.61
N THR A 84 1.88 -12.98 -7.25
CA THR A 84 3.06 -12.37 -6.60
C THR A 84 2.65 -11.33 -5.56
N LEU A 85 1.57 -10.58 -5.83
CA LEU A 85 1.06 -9.54 -4.93
C LEU A 85 -0.34 -9.88 -4.43
N ALA A 86 -0.59 -9.61 -3.16
CA ALA A 86 -1.91 -9.65 -2.54
C ALA A 86 -2.67 -8.33 -2.68
N MET A 87 -1.97 -7.20 -2.79
CA MET A 87 -2.54 -5.86 -2.91
C MET A 87 -1.64 -4.97 -3.76
N ALA A 88 -2.23 -3.96 -4.41
CA ALA A 88 -1.50 -2.88 -5.07
C ALA A 88 -1.68 -1.56 -4.32
N GLN A 89 -0.58 -0.86 -4.02
CA GLN A 89 -0.57 0.48 -3.47
C GLN A 89 -0.10 1.46 -4.53
N LEU A 90 -0.98 2.35 -4.96
CA LEU A 90 -0.73 3.40 -5.95
C LEU A 90 -0.27 4.67 -5.23
N HIS A 91 0.99 5.04 -5.41
CA HIS A 91 1.66 6.11 -4.65
C HIS A 91 2.14 7.27 -5.54
N GLY A 92 1.71 7.32 -6.78
CA GLY A 92 1.99 8.37 -7.75
C GLY A 92 0.78 9.27 -8.01
N GLN A 93 0.65 9.68 -9.28
CA GLN A 93 -0.43 10.54 -9.77
C GLN A 93 -1.52 9.73 -10.49
N GLU A 94 -1.67 8.44 -10.16
CA GLU A 94 -2.71 7.59 -10.72
C GLU A 94 -4.08 8.18 -10.38
N ASN A 95 -4.86 8.49 -11.42
CA ASN A 95 -6.18 9.12 -11.30
C ASN A 95 -7.28 8.09 -11.03
N GLU A 96 -8.50 8.56 -10.81
CA GLU A 96 -9.67 7.72 -10.55
C GLU A 96 -9.96 6.73 -11.69
N SER A 97 -9.72 7.13 -12.94
CA SER A 97 -9.90 6.26 -14.10
C SER A 97 -8.96 5.06 -14.06
N TYR A 98 -7.69 5.30 -13.70
CA TYR A 98 -6.71 4.23 -13.50
C TYR A 98 -7.15 3.27 -12.38
N ILE A 99 -7.58 3.81 -11.24
CA ILE A 99 -8.02 3.00 -10.09
C ILE A 99 -9.25 2.17 -10.47
N THR A 100 -10.23 2.77 -11.13
CA THR A 100 -11.47 2.11 -11.54
C THR A 100 -11.19 0.99 -12.54
N GLU A 101 -10.32 1.23 -13.52
CA GLU A 101 -9.91 0.21 -14.49
C GLU A 101 -9.18 -0.96 -13.83
N LEU A 102 -8.24 -0.67 -12.92
CA LEU A 102 -7.53 -1.72 -12.18
C LEU A 102 -8.51 -2.56 -11.33
N LYS A 103 -9.44 -1.92 -10.63
CA LYS A 103 -10.46 -2.62 -9.83
C LYS A 103 -11.45 -3.42 -10.68
N ALA A 104 -11.74 -3.00 -11.89
CA ALA A 104 -12.56 -3.79 -12.81
C ALA A 104 -11.83 -5.06 -13.30
N HIS A 105 -10.50 -5.08 -13.24
CA HIS A 105 -9.67 -6.20 -13.66
C HIS A 105 -9.44 -7.23 -12.54
N THR A 106 -9.38 -6.82 -11.28
CA THR A 106 -8.99 -7.68 -10.15
C THR A 106 -9.90 -7.53 -8.95
N ASP A 107 -10.14 -8.63 -8.22
CA ASP A 107 -10.83 -8.62 -6.93
C ASP A 107 -9.88 -8.32 -5.75
N LYS A 108 -8.57 -8.21 -6.01
CA LYS A 108 -7.58 -7.90 -4.97
C LYS A 108 -7.65 -6.42 -4.59
N PRO A 109 -7.46 -6.09 -3.30
CA PRO A 109 -7.58 -4.71 -2.83
C PRO A 109 -6.57 -3.76 -3.45
N VAL A 110 -7.03 -2.54 -3.75
CA VAL A 110 -6.22 -1.42 -4.24
C VAL A 110 -6.18 -0.33 -3.17
N ILE A 111 -4.98 0.09 -2.81
CA ILE A 111 -4.71 1.19 -1.89
C ILE A 111 -4.32 2.41 -2.71
N LYS A 112 -4.88 3.59 -2.45
CA LYS A 112 -4.38 4.86 -3.01
C LYS A 112 -3.77 5.71 -1.92
N ALA A 113 -2.52 6.14 -2.14
CA ALA A 113 -1.83 7.07 -1.26
C ALA A 113 -2.15 8.52 -1.65
N PHE A 114 -2.45 9.35 -0.65
CA PHE A 114 -2.75 10.77 -0.79
C PHE A 114 -1.83 11.60 0.09
N SER A 115 -1.27 12.67 -0.48
CA SER A 115 -0.55 13.69 0.28
C SER A 115 -1.54 14.68 0.86
N ILE A 116 -1.66 14.69 2.19
CA ILE A 116 -2.63 15.53 2.90
C ILE A 116 -1.95 16.78 3.45
N LYS A 117 -2.36 17.94 2.95
CA LYS A 117 -1.91 19.26 3.41
C LYS A 117 -3.07 20.15 3.82
N THR A 118 -4.24 19.95 3.22
CA THR A 118 -5.45 20.76 3.40
C THR A 118 -6.67 19.88 3.66
N ALA A 119 -7.78 20.49 4.08
CA ALA A 119 -9.06 19.81 4.20
C ALA A 119 -9.58 19.30 2.85
N ASP A 120 -9.33 20.04 1.77
CA ASP A 120 -9.74 19.64 0.41
C ASP A 120 -9.00 18.38 -0.05
N ASP A 121 -7.71 18.23 0.31
CA ASP A 121 -6.96 17.00 0.03
C ASP A 121 -7.61 15.79 0.74
N MET A 122 -8.08 15.99 1.97
CA MET A 122 -8.77 14.95 2.74
C MET A 122 -10.10 14.59 2.10
N GLU A 123 -10.90 15.58 1.68
CA GLU A 123 -12.17 15.33 1.02
C GLU A 123 -11.99 14.55 -0.29
N ASN A 124 -10.99 14.93 -1.10
CA ASN A 124 -10.63 14.22 -2.32
C ASN A 124 -10.19 12.77 -2.04
N ALA A 125 -9.41 12.55 -0.96
CA ALA A 125 -9.00 11.21 -0.57
C ALA A 125 -10.21 10.33 -0.21
N LEU A 126 -11.18 10.88 0.52
CA LEU A 126 -12.39 10.16 0.94
C LEU A 126 -13.34 9.80 -0.22
N GLN A 127 -13.26 10.53 -1.33
CA GLN A 127 -14.05 10.27 -2.54
C GLN A 127 -13.40 9.24 -3.47
N SER A 128 -12.19 8.79 -3.16
CA SER A 128 -11.44 7.86 -4.00
C SER A 128 -12.18 6.53 -4.19
N PRO A 129 -12.20 5.95 -5.41
CA PRO A 129 -12.76 4.63 -5.67
C PRO A 129 -11.87 3.48 -5.16
N ALA A 130 -10.70 3.75 -4.58
CA ALA A 130 -9.82 2.73 -4.01
C ALA A 130 -10.47 2.02 -2.80
N ASP A 131 -10.08 0.78 -2.54
CA ASP A 131 -10.59 0.01 -1.38
C ASP A 131 -10.05 0.54 -0.06
N TYR A 132 -8.83 1.09 -0.09
CA TYR A 132 -8.20 1.72 1.08
C TYR A 132 -7.52 3.02 0.66
N ILE A 133 -7.55 3.99 1.56
CA ILE A 133 -6.76 5.22 1.43
C ILE A 133 -5.60 5.20 2.42
N LEU A 134 -4.43 5.62 1.94
CA LEU A 134 -3.24 5.84 2.75
C LEU A 134 -2.98 7.34 2.80
N LEU A 135 -2.97 7.89 4.00
CA LEU A 135 -2.72 9.31 4.21
C LEU A 135 -1.25 9.54 4.53
N ASP A 136 -0.58 10.33 3.71
CA ASP A 136 0.84 10.67 3.85
C ASP A 136 1.03 12.19 3.86
N GLN A 137 2.17 12.66 4.36
CA GLN A 137 2.46 14.09 4.40
C GLN A 137 3.07 14.63 3.09
N GLY A 138 3.36 13.81 2.10
CA GLY A 138 3.80 14.23 0.77
C GLY A 138 5.10 13.65 0.28
N SER A 139 6.25 13.95 0.84
CA SER A 139 7.50 13.28 0.47
C SER A 139 7.81 12.18 1.49
N GLY A 140 7.54 10.93 1.13
CA GLY A 140 7.76 9.78 1.99
C GLY A 140 9.16 9.74 2.61
N GLY A 141 9.26 9.23 3.83
CA GLY A 141 10.53 9.06 4.54
C GLY A 141 11.06 10.29 5.27
N THR A 142 10.31 11.39 5.35
CA THR A 142 10.74 12.61 6.08
C THR A 142 10.51 12.54 7.60
N GLY A 143 9.73 11.56 8.07
CA GLY A 143 9.35 11.44 9.48
C GLY A 143 8.44 12.55 10.01
N LYS A 144 8.00 13.47 9.14
CA LYS A 144 7.04 14.53 9.51
C LYS A 144 5.63 13.99 9.48
N THR A 145 4.77 14.47 10.36
CA THR A 145 3.35 14.17 10.38
C THR A 145 2.54 15.30 9.76
N PHE A 146 1.42 14.99 9.12
CA PHE A 146 0.44 16.01 8.76
C PHE A 146 -0.46 16.36 9.97
N ASP A 147 -1.26 17.42 9.84
CA ASP A 147 -2.20 17.81 10.88
C ASP A 147 -3.33 16.79 11.01
N TRP A 148 -3.29 15.99 12.06
CA TRP A 148 -4.28 14.94 12.37
C TRP A 148 -5.69 15.49 12.62
N SER A 149 -5.83 16.80 12.90
CA SER A 149 -7.15 17.43 13.05
C SER A 149 -7.93 17.49 11.74
N LEU A 150 -7.22 17.33 10.59
CA LEU A 150 -7.84 17.21 9.26
C LEU A 150 -8.56 15.88 9.05
N ILE A 151 -8.26 14.87 9.88
CA ILE A 151 -8.96 13.58 9.80
C ILE A 151 -10.35 13.76 10.38
N PRO A 152 -11.42 13.58 9.61
CA PRO A 152 -12.78 13.68 10.13
C PRO A 152 -12.99 12.66 11.26
N LYS A 153 -13.74 13.03 12.30
CA LYS A 153 -14.18 12.10 13.34
C LYS A 153 -15.32 11.25 12.78
N PHE A 154 -15.02 10.32 11.89
CA PHE A 154 -16.02 9.39 11.38
C PHE A 154 -16.16 8.18 12.29
N GLN A 155 -17.39 7.79 12.59
CA GLN A 155 -17.68 6.56 13.31
C GLN A 155 -17.57 5.31 12.41
N ASP A 156 -17.53 5.49 11.06
CA ASP A 156 -17.65 4.41 10.09
C ASP A 156 -16.58 4.41 8.98
N VAL A 157 -15.48 5.14 9.11
CA VAL A 157 -14.38 5.14 8.12
C VAL A 157 -13.13 4.53 8.72
N GLU A 158 -12.68 3.42 8.15
CA GLU A 158 -11.43 2.77 8.53
C GLU A 158 -10.23 3.54 7.93
N ILE A 159 -9.72 4.54 8.67
CA ILE A 159 -8.53 5.30 8.27
C ILE A 159 -7.31 4.57 8.78
N ARG A 160 -6.42 4.19 7.87
CA ARG A 160 -5.15 3.56 8.19
C ARG A 160 -4.01 4.52 7.88
N THR A 161 -3.34 5.02 8.92
CA THR A 161 -2.10 5.78 8.77
C THR A 161 -0.92 4.84 8.86
N VAL A 162 0.02 4.97 7.93
CA VAL A 162 1.30 4.26 7.97
C VAL A 162 2.40 5.26 8.28
N ARG A 163 3.14 5.03 9.37
CA ARG A 163 4.44 5.68 9.57
C ARG A 163 5.47 4.92 8.74
N GLN A 164 6.12 5.61 7.84
CA GLN A 164 7.31 5.13 7.15
C GLN A 164 8.57 5.48 7.94
#